data_1c7751c14b01ff79c1c4d70038cf2da6
#
_entry.id   1c7751c14b01ff79c1c4d70038cf2da6
#
_cell.length_a   1.000
_cell.length_b   1.000
_cell.length_c   1.000
_cell.angle_alpha   90.00
_cell.angle_beta   90.00
_cell.angle_gamma   90.00
#
_symmetry.space_group_name_H-M   'P 1'
#
loop_
_entity.id
_entity.type
_entity.pdbx_description
1 polymer ?
#
loop_
_entity_poly.entity_id
_entity_poly.type
_entity_poly.pdbx_seq_one_letter_code
_entity_poly.pdbx_strand_id
1 'polypeptide(L)'
;MSETERPRFGIVVLTMGTRPDDLARGLRSLLAQEDVDTDIVVVGNSWDPEGLPEGVRGLHLPENVGIPAGRNAGVPLVGGDLLFFLDDDAWLPDPRFLVTVAERFATDPTLGLIQPRVVDPTGLPAPRRWVPRLRVGNAYESSPATALWEGAVAVRRDVFEAVGGWPAEFFYAHEGIDLVWRVFDAGYVPWYAADLVAHHPVIDPARHDVYYRLNARNRVWLARRNLPVVLEPLYVGTWVGLTLLRVRDRDALGSWFRGLREGIGESPAERRPMSWTTVWAMTKAGRPPVI
;
A
#
# COMPACT_ATOMS: atom_id res chain seq x y z
N MET A 1 -21.86 0.69 -33.39
CA MET A 1 -21.35 1.20 -32.11
C MET A 1 -20.61 0.04 -31.48
N SER A 2 -19.28 0.10 -31.43
CA SER A 2 -18.46 -0.89 -30.69
C SER A 2 -18.90 -0.79 -29.23
N GLU A 3 -19.37 -1.89 -28.62
CA GLU A 3 -19.45 -2.00 -27.17
C GLU A 3 -18.03 -1.76 -26.65
N THR A 4 -17.79 -0.60 -26.10
CA THR A 4 -16.54 -0.33 -25.37
C THR A 4 -16.50 -1.31 -24.23
N GLU A 5 -15.59 -2.28 -24.30
CA GLU A 5 -15.37 -3.27 -23.25
C GLU A 5 -15.17 -2.53 -21.91
N ARG A 6 -15.95 -2.91 -20.89
CA ARG A 6 -15.87 -2.27 -19.57
C ARG A 6 -14.51 -2.51 -18.97
N PRO A 7 -13.90 -1.53 -18.31
CA PRO A 7 -12.65 -1.75 -17.61
C PRO A 7 -12.82 -2.83 -16.52
N ARG A 8 -11.88 -3.76 -16.44
CA ARG A 8 -11.94 -4.88 -15.49
C ARG A 8 -10.91 -4.75 -14.39
N PHE A 9 -11.36 -4.84 -13.15
CA PHE A 9 -10.52 -4.82 -11.95
C PHE A 9 -10.43 -6.19 -11.30
N GLY A 10 -9.20 -6.67 -11.06
CA GLY A 10 -8.92 -7.72 -10.10
C GLY A 10 -8.79 -7.10 -8.70
N ILE A 11 -9.66 -7.50 -7.77
CA ILE A 11 -9.73 -6.88 -6.44
C ILE A 11 -9.33 -7.89 -5.38
N VAL A 12 -8.39 -7.49 -4.51
CA VAL A 12 -7.92 -8.32 -3.39
C VAL A 12 -8.24 -7.62 -2.08
N VAL A 13 -9.01 -8.28 -1.23
CA VAL A 13 -9.30 -7.85 0.14
C VAL A 13 -8.64 -8.83 1.09
N LEU A 14 -7.71 -8.36 1.93
CA LEU A 14 -7.03 -9.19 2.93
C LEU A 14 -7.70 -9.00 4.29
N THR A 15 -7.98 -10.08 4.99
CA THR A 15 -8.61 -10.03 6.32
C THR A 15 -8.15 -11.15 7.23
N MET A 16 -8.21 -10.93 8.54
CA MET A 16 -8.09 -11.97 9.57
C MET A 16 -9.47 -12.37 10.15
N GLY A 17 -10.57 -11.91 9.55
CA GLY A 17 -11.93 -12.22 9.98
C GLY A 17 -12.38 -11.55 11.29
N THR A 18 -11.59 -10.63 11.83
CA THR A 18 -11.86 -10.00 13.14
C THR A 18 -12.84 -8.84 13.09
N ARG A 19 -13.22 -8.38 11.88
CA ARG A 19 -14.08 -7.22 11.61
C ARG A 19 -15.16 -7.56 10.57
N PRO A 20 -16.09 -8.50 10.87
CA PRO A 20 -17.03 -8.99 9.86
C PRO A 20 -17.96 -7.92 9.30
N ASP A 21 -18.40 -6.96 10.12
CA ASP A 21 -19.31 -5.89 9.68
C ASP A 21 -18.60 -4.88 8.75
N ASP A 22 -17.34 -4.57 9.04
CA ASP A 22 -16.52 -3.69 8.20
C ASP A 22 -16.19 -4.38 6.89
N LEU A 23 -15.77 -5.65 6.91
CA LEU A 23 -15.55 -6.45 5.70
C LEU A 23 -16.81 -6.48 4.84
N ALA A 24 -17.98 -6.76 5.43
CA ALA A 24 -19.24 -6.78 4.70
C ALA A 24 -19.59 -5.41 4.09
N ARG A 25 -19.25 -4.31 4.76
CA ARG A 25 -19.40 -2.95 4.23
C ARG A 25 -18.48 -2.69 3.05
N GLY A 26 -17.20 -3.05 3.18
CA GLY A 26 -16.20 -2.95 2.12
C GLY A 26 -16.63 -3.72 0.87
N LEU A 27 -17.03 -5.00 1.03
CA LEU A 27 -17.49 -5.83 -0.07
C LEU A 27 -18.76 -5.27 -0.76
N ARG A 28 -19.73 -4.77 0.01
CA ARG A 28 -20.90 -4.10 -0.60
C ARG A 28 -20.51 -2.89 -1.43
N SER A 29 -19.55 -2.09 -0.99
CA SER A 29 -19.08 -0.92 -1.74
C SER A 29 -18.36 -1.29 -3.03
N LEU A 30 -17.67 -2.43 -3.06
CA LEU A 30 -17.01 -2.97 -4.24
C LEU A 30 -18.01 -3.56 -5.25
N LEU A 31 -19.00 -4.29 -4.76
CA LEU A 31 -20.06 -4.88 -5.59
C LEU A 31 -21.02 -3.81 -6.17
N ALA A 32 -21.08 -2.64 -5.54
CA ALA A 32 -21.90 -1.50 -5.99
C ALA A 32 -21.19 -0.59 -7.00
N GLN A 33 -19.96 -0.93 -7.44
CA GLN A 33 -19.28 -0.11 -8.44
C GLN A 33 -19.92 -0.21 -9.80
N GLU A 34 -20.12 0.94 -10.44
CA GLU A 34 -20.80 1.10 -11.71
C GLU A 34 -19.82 1.20 -12.89
N ASP A 35 -20.26 0.77 -14.07
CA ASP A 35 -19.54 0.88 -15.35
C ASP A 35 -18.17 0.19 -15.39
N VAL A 36 -17.94 -0.78 -14.51
CA VAL A 36 -16.73 -1.62 -14.43
C VAL A 36 -17.11 -3.07 -14.19
N ASP A 37 -16.24 -3.98 -14.60
CA ASP A 37 -16.30 -5.39 -14.21
C ASP A 37 -15.35 -5.62 -13.03
N THR A 38 -15.85 -6.21 -11.95
CA THR A 38 -15.06 -6.52 -10.75
C THR A 38 -14.90 -8.02 -10.58
N ASP A 39 -13.69 -8.46 -10.32
CA ASP A 39 -13.34 -9.84 -10.00
C ASP A 39 -12.69 -9.85 -8.61
N ILE A 40 -13.46 -10.27 -7.59
CA ILE A 40 -13.12 -10.01 -6.18
C ILE A 40 -12.71 -11.31 -5.50
N VAL A 41 -11.58 -11.27 -4.77
CA VAL A 41 -11.15 -12.32 -3.85
C VAL A 41 -10.94 -11.77 -2.45
N VAL A 42 -11.50 -12.44 -1.46
CA VAL A 42 -11.20 -12.24 -0.03
C VAL A 42 -10.15 -13.26 0.39
N VAL A 43 -8.99 -12.78 0.81
CA VAL A 43 -7.91 -13.61 1.34
C VAL A 43 -8.00 -13.63 2.86
N GLY A 44 -8.40 -14.77 3.41
CA GLY A 44 -8.41 -15.01 4.85
C GLY A 44 -7.02 -15.38 5.35
N ASN A 45 -6.38 -14.48 6.05
CA ASN A 45 -5.02 -14.64 6.57
C ASN A 45 -5.07 -15.25 7.98
N SER A 46 -4.91 -16.55 8.10
CA SER A 46 -5.20 -17.35 9.31
C SER A 46 -6.70 -17.37 9.66
N TRP A 47 -7.56 -17.29 8.65
CA TRP A 47 -9.01 -17.30 8.77
C TRP A 47 -9.64 -17.90 7.52
N ASP A 48 -10.70 -18.69 7.68
CA ASP A 48 -11.44 -19.28 6.54
C ASP A 48 -12.59 -18.35 6.13
N PRO A 49 -12.58 -17.78 4.91
CA PRO A 49 -13.60 -16.85 4.45
C PRO A 49 -14.87 -17.57 4.01
N GLU A 50 -15.73 -17.89 4.96
CA GLU A 50 -17.06 -18.45 4.74
C GLU A 50 -18.15 -17.36 4.66
N GLY A 51 -19.28 -17.67 4.02
CA GLY A 51 -20.45 -16.79 3.98
C GLY A 51 -20.25 -15.50 3.16
N LEU A 52 -19.33 -15.50 2.19
CA LEU A 52 -19.10 -14.37 1.31
C LEU A 52 -20.31 -14.10 0.38
N PRO A 53 -20.53 -12.84 -0.04
CA PRO A 53 -21.57 -12.51 -1.02
C PRO A 53 -21.36 -13.24 -2.36
N GLU A 54 -22.45 -13.40 -3.12
CA GLU A 54 -22.38 -13.92 -4.49
C GLU A 54 -21.43 -13.06 -5.34
N GLY A 55 -20.62 -13.71 -6.18
CA GLY A 55 -19.60 -13.07 -7.01
C GLY A 55 -18.27 -12.78 -6.31
N VAL A 56 -18.15 -13.07 -5.01
CA VAL A 56 -16.91 -12.90 -4.24
C VAL A 56 -16.33 -14.27 -3.91
N ARG A 57 -15.06 -14.48 -4.27
CA ARG A 57 -14.33 -15.73 -3.97
C ARG A 57 -13.57 -15.63 -2.66
N GLY A 58 -13.36 -16.75 -2.00
CA GLY A 58 -12.51 -16.87 -0.81
C GLY A 58 -11.22 -17.61 -1.10
N LEU A 59 -10.13 -17.18 -0.47
CA LEU A 59 -8.87 -17.94 -0.35
C LEU A 59 -8.52 -18.07 1.12
N HIS A 60 -8.44 -19.31 1.62
CA HIS A 60 -7.97 -19.60 2.97
C HIS A 60 -6.45 -19.76 3.01
N LEU A 61 -5.78 -18.95 3.83
CA LEU A 61 -4.38 -19.17 4.22
C LEU A 61 -4.37 -19.71 5.66
N PRO A 62 -3.82 -20.91 5.90
CA PRO A 62 -3.94 -21.59 7.21
C PRO A 62 -3.19 -20.86 8.33
N GLU A 63 -2.24 -19.99 7.99
CA GLU A 63 -1.46 -19.20 8.93
C GLU A 63 -1.34 -17.75 8.50
N ASN A 64 -1.01 -16.86 9.44
CA ASN A 64 -0.78 -15.45 9.14
C ASN A 64 0.58 -15.26 8.46
N VAL A 65 0.56 -15.02 7.16
CA VAL A 65 1.74 -14.79 6.32
C VAL A 65 2.14 -13.31 6.23
N GLY A 66 1.45 -12.42 6.93
CA GLY A 66 1.63 -10.98 6.84
C GLY A 66 0.83 -10.33 5.71
N ILE A 67 0.80 -8.99 5.71
CA ILE A 67 -0.02 -8.21 4.77
C ILE A 67 0.46 -8.37 3.32
N PRO A 68 1.74 -8.12 2.98
CA PRO A 68 2.19 -8.16 1.59
C PRO A 68 2.09 -9.56 0.98
N ALA A 69 2.45 -10.61 1.72
CA ALA A 69 2.34 -11.99 1.23
C ALA A 69 0.88 -12.41 1.04
N GLY A 70 -0.01 -12.05 1.97
CA GLY A 70 -1.44 -12.32 1.85
C GLY A 70 -2.07 -11.63 0.64
N ARG A 71 -1.75 -10.36 0.38
CA ARG A 71 -2.22 -9.65 -0.83
C ARG A 71 -1.69 -10.30 -2.11
N ASN A 72 -0.42 -10.68 -2.15
CA ASN A 72 0.16 -11.38 -3.30
C ASN A 72 -0.54 -12.69 -3.60
N ALA A 73 -0.94 -13.44 -2.57
CA ALA A 73 -1.63 -14.72 -2.74
C ALA A 73 -2.99 -14.59 -3.46
N GLY A 74 -3.66 -13.45 -3.32
CA GLY A 74 -4.93 -13.17 -4.00
C GLY A 74 -4.78 -12.81 -5.48
N VAL A 75 -3.67 -12.21 -5.89
CA VAL A 75 -3.49 -11.66 -7.24
C VAL A 75 -3.66 -12.70 -8.36
N PRO A 76 -3.11 -13.93 -8.27
CA PRO A 76 -3.30 -14.95 -9.31
C PRO A 76 -4.74 -15.45 -9.46
N LEU A 77 -5.59 -15.17 -8.47
CA LEU A 77 -6.98 -15.63 -8.45
C LEU A 77 -7.95 -14.63 -9.10
N VAL A 78 -7.50 -13.42 -9.41
CA VAL A 78 -8.35 -12.37 -9.99
C VAL A 78 -7.88 -11.98 -11.37
N GLY A 79 -8.81 -11.64 -12.26
CA GLY A 79 -8.54 -11.17 -13.62
C GLY A 79 -8.55 -9.65 -13.74
N GLY A 80 -8.33 -9.14 -14.97
CA GLY A 80 -8.35 -7.72 -15.30
C GLY A 80 -6.97 -7.08 -15.38
N ASP A 81 -6.87 -5.99 -16.15
CA ASP A 81 -5.63 -5.25 -16.42
C ASP A 81 -5.30 -4.26 -15.30
N LEU A 82 -6.26 -4.02 -14.41
CA LEU A 82 -6.12 -3.18 -13.24
C LEU A 82 -6.31 -4.02 -11.97
N LEU A 83 -5.44 -3.81 -10.99
CA LEU A 83 -5.58 -4.39 -9.65
C LEU A 83 -6.03 -3.31 -8.68
N PHE A 84 -6.89 -3.72 -7.74
CA PHE A 84 -7.28 -2.87 -6.61
C PHE A 84 -7.12 -3.63 -5.30
N PHE A 85 -6.41 -3.05 -4.35
CA PHE A 85 -6.25 -3.59 -3.01
C PHE A 85 -7.06 -2.73 -2.05
N LEU A 86 -7.85 -3.38 -1.20
CA LEU A 86 -8.67 -2.71 -0.19
C LEU A 86 -8.51 -3.43 1.16
N ASP A 87 -8.29 -2.66 2.23
CA ASP A 87 -8.30 -3.21 3.59
C ASP A 87 -9.70 -3.61 4.02
N ASP A 88 -9.82 -4.58 4.92
CA ASP A 88 -11.09 -5.14 5.39
C ASP A 88 -11.95 -4.18 6.24
N ASP A 89 -11.40 -3.01 6.60
CA ASP A 89 -12.08 -1.92 7.30
C ASP A 89 -12.19 -0.63 6.46
N ALA A 90 -11.89 -0.74 5.15
CA ALA A 90 -12.04 0.35 4.21
C ALA A 90 -13.24 0.14 3.28
N TRP A 91 -13.78 1.22 2.71
CA TRP A 91 -14.84 1.18 1.69
C TRP A 91 -14.84 2.40 0.78
N LEU A 92 -15.49 2.26 -0.37
CA LEU A 92 -15.62 3.29 -1.40
C LEU A 92 -17.01 3.93 -1.28
N PRO A 93 -17.11 5.21 -0.92
CA PRO A 93 -18.42 5.89 -0.82
C PRO A 93 -19.04 6.22 -2.17
N ASP A 94 -18.24 6.33 -3.24
CA ASP A 94 -18.69 6.67 -4.59
C ASP A 94 -18.77 5.42 -5.46
N PRO A 95 -19.95 5.07 -6.02
CA PRO A 95 -20.10 3.92 -6.91
C PRO A 95 -19.36 4.09 -8.25
N ARG A 96 -18.93 5.29 -8.60
CA ARG A 96 -18.14 5.59 -9.80
C ARG A 96 -16.64 5.66 -9.56
N PHE A 97 -16.19 5.28 -8.37
CA PHE A 97 -14.79 5.37 -7.98
C PHE A 97 -13.87 4.58 -8.93
N LEU A 98 -14.16 3.30 -9.17
CA LEU A 98 -13.30 2.46 -10.00
C LEU A 98 -13.31 2.86 -11.47
N VAL A 99 -14.45 3.26 -12.03
CA VAL A 99 -14.48 3.75 -13.42
C VAL A 99 -13.65 5.02 -13.57
N THR A 100 -13.73 5.94 -12.61
CA THR A 100 -12.89 7.17 -12.62
C THR A 100 -11.40 6.84 -12.52
N VAL A 101 -11.01 5.82 -11.74
CA VAL A 101 -9.63 5.31 -11.70
C VAL A 101 -9.20 4.77 -13.06
N ALA A 102 -10.04 3.96 -13.71
CA ALA A 102 -9.76 3.39 -15.03
C ALA A 102 -9.60 4.48 -16.10
N GLU A 103 -10.47 5.50 -16.11
CA GLU A 103 -10.38 6.65 -17.00
C GLU A 103 -9.05 7.40 -16.86
N ARG A 104 -8.54 7.55 -15.63
CA ARG A 104 -7.23 8.17 -15.38
C ARG A 104 -6.08 7.34 -15.95
N PHE A 105 -6.08 6.04 -15.71
CA PHE A 105 -5.08 5.16 -16.30
C PHE A 105 -5.15 5.16 -17.85
N ALA A 106 -6.34 5.23 -18.43
CA ALA A 106 -6.51 5.32 -19.87
C ALA A 106 -6.03 6.66 -20.45
N THR A 107 -6.26 7.76 -19.73
CA THR A 107 -5.89 9.12 -20.17
C THR A 107 -4.40 9.40 -19.99
N ASP A 108 -3.78 8.87 -18.94
CA ASP A 108 -2.35 9.04 -18.66
C ASP A 108 -1.64 7.70 -18.54
N PRO A 109 -0.98 7.24 -19.60
CA PRO A 109 -0.25 5.97 -19.60
C PRO A 109 1.01 5.98 -18.72
N THR A 110 1.44 7.14 -18.24
CA THR A 110 2.58 7.23 -17.31
C THR A 110 2.21 6.86 -15.88
N LEU A 111 0.93 6.88 -15.52
CA LEU A 111 0.47 6.48 -14.20
C LEU A 111 0.62 4.97 -14.01
N GLY A 112 1.40 4.56 -13.02
CA GLY A 112 1.55 3.15 -12.66
C GLY A 112 0.66 2.73 -11.48
N LEU A 113 0.40 3.68 -10.56
CA LEU A 113 -0.30 3.43 -9.31
C LEU A 113 -1.07 4.69 -8.88
N ILE A 114 -2.27 4.49 -8.32
CA ILE A 114 -3.10 5.58 -7.77
C ILE A 114 -3.51 5.24 -6.34
N GLN A 115 -3.18 6.15 -5.40
CA GLN A 115 -3.72 6.15 -4.04
C GLN A 115 -4.78 7.24 -3.92
N PRO A 116 -6.01 6.94 -3.48
CA PRO A 116 -7.02 7.95 -3.18
C PRO A 116 -6.71 8.72 -1.90
N ARG A 117 -7.41 9.81 -1.68
CA ARG A 117 -7.49 10.48 -0.39
C ARG A 117 -8.30 9.62 0.58
N VAL A 118 -7.70 9.30 1.72
CA VAL A 118 -8.33 8.51 2.77
C VAL A 118 -8.96 9.43 3.80
N VAL A 119 -10.19 9.14 4.18
CA VAL A 119 -10.99 9.96 5.10
C VAL A 119 -11.57 9.08 6.20
N ASP A 120 -11.48 9.54 7.42
CA ASP A 120 -12.18 8.90 8.54
C ASP A 120 -13.68 9.18 8.44
N PRO A 121 -14.56 8.15 8.47
CA PRO A 121 -16.00 8.33 8.30
C PRO A 121 -16.67 9.08 9.47
N THR A 122 -16.01 9.16 10.62
CA THR A 122 -16.49 9.91 11.79
C THR A 122 -16.04 11.36 11.81
N GLY A 123 -15.24 11.78 10.81
CA GLY A 123 -14.73 13.14 10.69
C GLY A 123 -13.45 13.41 11.50
N LEU A 124 -12.79 12.38 12.02
CA LEU A 124 -11.50 12.55 12.65
C LEU A 124 -10.44 13.02 11.62
N PRO A 125 -9.48 13.86 12.03
CA PRO A 125 -8.43 14.33 11.14
C PRO A 125 -7.60 13.17 10.58
N ALA A 126 -7.41 13.14 9.26
CA ALA A 126 -6.58 12.14 8.60
C ALA A 126 -5.14 12.20 9.15
N PRO A 127 -4.57 11.07 9.58
CA PRO A 127 -3.18 11.01 10.00
C PRO A 127 -2.24 11.42 8.87
N ARG A 128 -1.14 12.09 9.21
CA ARG A 128 -0.16 12.55 8.21
C ARG A 128 0.34 11.43 7.28
N ARG A 129 0.41 10.18 7.77
CA ARG A 129 0.84 9.02 6.99
C ARG A 129 -0.10 8.65 5.83
N TRP A 130 -1.37 9.08 5.88
CA TRP A 130 -2.33 8.85 4.81
C TRP A 130 -2.12 9.76 3.59
N VAL A 131 -1.37 10.85 3.77
CA VAL A 131 -1.03 11.76 2.69
C VAL A 131 0.45 11.56 2.34
N PRO A 132 0.78 10.90 1.21
CA PRO A 132 2.12 10.39 0.93
C PRO A 132 3.09 11.46 0.41
N ARG A 133 3.08 12.64 1.01
CA ARG A 133 3.94 13.77 0.64
C ARG A 133 4.76 14.25 1.84
N LEU A 134 6.01 14.64 1.59
CA LEU A 134 6.88 15.17 2.65
C LEU A 134 6.34 16.50 3.20
N ARG A 135 5.92 17.39 2.32
CA ARG A 135 5.30 18.67 2.66
C ARG A 135 3.79 18.52 2.50
N VAL A 136 3.16 18.06 3.53
CA VAL A 136 1.70 18.00 3.60
C VAL A 136 1.18 19.39 3.89
N GLY A 137 1.07 20.22 2.86
CA GLY A 137 0.36 21.48 2.97
C GLY A 137 -1.14 21.25 2.91
N ASN A 138 -1.58 20.43 1.95
CA ASN A 138 -2.99 20.27 1.63
C ASN A 138 -3.30 18.84 1.17
N ALA A 139 -4.10 18.10 1.94
CA ALA A 139 -4.57 16.76 1.58
C ALA A 139 -5.53 16.76 0.37
N TYR A 140 -6.00 17.94 -0.06
CA TYR A 140 -6.90 18.13 -1.19
C TYR A 140 -6.18 18.43 -2.51
N GLU A 141 -4.86 18.35 -2.54
CA GLU A 141 -4.06 18.55 -3.75
C GLU A 141 -3.51 17.22 -4.27
N SER A 142 -3.87 16.87 -5.49
CA SER A 142 -3.33 15.71 -6.20
C SER A 142 -1.89 15.94 -6.63
N SER A 143 -1.06 14.89 -6.62
CA SER A 143 0.36 15.00 -6.96
C SER A 143 1.03 13.64 -7.13
N PRO A 144 2.23 13.59 -7.74
CA PRO A 144 3.09 12.41 -7.62
C PRO A 144 3.30 12.03 -6.15
N ALA A 145 3.26 10.73 -5.84
CA ALA A 145 3.44 10.18 -4.51
C ALA A 145 4.79 9.45 -4.42
N THR A 146 5.52 9.63 -3.32
CA THR A 146 6.81 8.97 -3.05
C THR A 146 6.74 8.00 -1.87
N ALA A 147 5.56 7.86 -1.31
CA ALA A 147 5.18 6.87 -0.32
C ALA A 147 3.73 6.50 -0.57
N LEU A 148 3.25 5.45 0.05
CA LEU A 148 1.90 4.92 -0.11
C LEU A 148 1.30 4.63 1.26
N TRP A 149 0.00 4.86 1.39
CA TRP A 149 -0.84 4.22 2.37
C TRP A 149 -1.60 3.07 1.67
N GLU A 150 -1.40 1.86 2.15
CA GLU A 150 -1.68 0.64 1.39
C GLU A 150 -3.13 0.17 1.47
N GLY A 151 -3.95 0.75 2.33
CA GLY A 151 -5.30 0.28 2.62
C GLY A 151 -6.35 0.52 1.52
N ALA A 152 -6.04 1.36 0.53
CA ALA A 152 -6.81 1.50 -0.72
C ALA A 152 -5.87 1.96 -1.84
N VAL A 153 -5.61 1.10 -2.82
CA VAL A 153 -4.68 1.41 -3.91
C VAL A 153 -5.05 0.69 -5.19
N ALA A 154 -5.05 1.42 -6.30
CA ALA A 154 -5.13 0.87 -7.65
C ALA A 154 -3.75 0.84 -8.30
N VAL A 155 -3.47 -0.20 -9.07
CA VAL A 155 -2.21 -0.35 -9.81
C VAL A 155 -2.45 -1.06 -11.13
N ARG A 156 -1.72 -0.68 -12.18
CA ARG A 156 -1.70 -1.47 -13.42
C ARG A 156 -1.12 -2.86 -13.13
N ARG A 157 -1.77 -3.90 -13.60
CA ARG A 157 -1.32 -5.28 -13.37
C ARG A 157 0.06 -5.53 -13.95
N ASP A 158 0.29 -5.12 -15.20
CA ASP A 158 1.59 -5.27 -15.87
C ASP A 158 2.72 -4.59 -15.11
N VAL A 159 2.49 -3.39 -14.58
CA VAL A 159 3.44 -2.66 -13.73
C VAL A 159 3.68 -3.40 -12.41
N PHE A 160 2.61 -3.84 -11.74
CA PHE A 160 2.70 -4.57 -10.47
C PHE A 160 3.51 -5.87 -10.60
N GLU A 161 3.25 -6.64 -11.67
CA GLU A 161 3.94 -7.90 -11.97
C GLU A 161 5.40 -7.64 -12.36
N ALA A 162 5.67 -6.65 -13.22
CA ALA A 162 7.02 -6.29 -13.66
C ALA A 162 7.93 -5.85 -12.50
N VAL A 163 7.37 -5.15 -11.51
CA VAL A 163 8.14 -4.74 -10.32
C VAL A 163 8.20 -5.82 -9.23
N GLY A 164 7.54 -6.97 -9.40
CA GLY A 164 7.58 -8.13 -8.51
C GLY A 164 6.60 -8.07 -7.34
N GLY A 165 5.52 -7.30 -7.46
CA GLY A 165 4.42 -7.27 -6.48
C GLY A 165 4.79 -6.67 -5.13
N TRP A 166 4.06 -7.04 -4.10
CA TRP A 166 4.34 -6.64 -2.71
C TRP A 166 5.55 -7.39 -2.15
N PRO A 167 6.41 -6.74 -1.32
CA PRO A 167 7.57 -7.39 -0.70
C PRO A 167 7.13 -8.35 0.41
N ALA A 168 6.90 -9.61 0.06
CA ALA A 168 6.32 -10.63 0.95
C ALA A 168 7.08 -10.78 2.29
N GLU A 169 8.39 -10.67 2.26
CA GLU A 169 9.28 -10.81 3.41
C GLU A 169 9.12 -9.69 4.47
N PHE A 170 8.50 -8.57 4.11
CA PHE A 170 8.32 -7.46 5.06
C PHE A 170 7.28 -7.79 6.14
N PHE A 171 6.36 -8.67 5.87
CA PHE A 171 5.28 -9.10 6.76
C PHE A 171 4.31 -7.96 7.14
N TYR A 172 4.81 -6.81 7.59
CA TYR A 172 4.04 -5.65 8.04
C TYR A 172 4.91 -4.39 8.05
N ALA A 173 4.39 -3.27 7.58
CA ALA A 173 5.00 -1.94 7.48
C ALA A 173 6.07 -1.78 6.39
N HIS A 174 6.02 -0.64 5.70
CA HIS A 174 6.89 -0.18 4.61
C HIS A 174 6.73 -0.89 3.26
N GLU A 175 5.82 -1.86 3.14
CA GLU A 175 5.53 -2.54 1.88
C GLU A 175 5.07 -1.56 0.78
N GLY A 176 4.28 -0.56 1.13
CA GLY A 176 3.82 0.45 0.18
C GLY A 176 4.93 1.40 -0.25
N ILE A 177 5.86 1.73 0.63
CA ILE A 177 7.02 2.55 0.25
C ILE A 177 7.90 1.78 -0.73
N ASP A 178 8.15 0.49 -0.46
CA ASP A 178 8.92 -0.39 -1.33
C ASP A 178 8.29 -0.50 -2.73
N LEU A 179 6.98 -0.74 -2.79
CA LEU A 179 6.25 -0.81 -4.06
C LEU A 179 6.34 0.49 -4.85
N VAL A 180 6.08 1.63 -4.20
CA VAL A 180 6.15 2.95 -4.85
C VAL A 180 7.54 3.24 -5.40
N TRP A 181 8.61 2.93 -4.68
CA TRP A 181 9.97 3.17 -5.13
C TRP A 181 10.31 2.33 -6.38
N ARG A 182 9.86 1.08 -6.43
CA ARG A 182 10.04 0.21 -7.59
C ARG A 182 9.19 0.64 -8.80
N VAL A 183 7.97 1.12 -8.58
CA VAL A 183 7.12 1.69 -9.64
C VAL A 183 7.78 2.95 -10.24
N PHE A 184 8.35 3.82 -9.40
CA PHE A 184 9.14 4.96 -9.90
C PHE A 184 10.36 4.53 -10.71
N ASP A 185 11.11 3.53 -10.22
CA ASP A 185 12.31 3.05 -10.92
C ASP A 185 12.00 2.35 -12.24
N ALA A 186 10.81 1.78 -12.36
CA ALA A 186 10.27 1.24 -13.61
C ALA A 186 9.82 2.33 -14.61
N GLY A 187 9.92 3.62 -14.23
CA GLY A 187 9.60 4.75 -15.11
C GLY A 187 8.14 5.21 -15.05
N TYR A 188 7.35 4.68 -14.14
CA TYR A 188 5.96 5.09 -13.94
C TYR A 188 5.80 6.09 -12.80
N VAL A 189 4.69 6.80 -12.80
CA VAL A 189 4.35 7.79 -11.78
C VAL A 189 3.33 7.21 -10.81
N PRO A 190 3.66 6.99 -9.53
CA PRO A 190 2.69 6.79 -8.48
C PRO A 190 1.97 8.12 -8.19
N TRP A 191 0.64 8.10 -8.09
CA TRP A 191 -0.18 9.29 -8.00
C TRP A 191 -1.06 9.30 -6.74
N TYR A 192 -1.04 10.41 -6.03
CA TYR A 192 -2.04 10.70 -4.99
C TYR A 192 -3.19 11.48 -5.60
N ALA A 193 -4.38 10.88 -5.61
CA ALA A 193 -5.60 11.44 -6.16
C ALA A 193 -6.47 12.02 -5.04
N ALA A 194 -6.33 13.30 -4.77
CA ALA A 194 -7.01 13.98 -3.66
C ALA A 194 -8.53 14.08 -3.82
N ASP A 195 -9.02 14.02 -5.03
CA ASP A 195 -10.44 14.09 -5.39
C ASP A 195 -11.14 12.72 -5.39
N LEU A 196 -10.40 11.61 -5.39
CA LEU A 196 -10.93 10.28 -5.14
C LEU A 196 -10.92 9.98 -3.63
N VAL A 197 -12.02 9.51 -3.09
CA VAL A 197 -12.17 9.27 -1.65
C VAL A 197 -12.36 7.80 -1.35
N ALA A 198 -11.57 7.27 -0.42
CA ALA A 198 -11.83 6.02 0.26
C ALA A 198 -12.01 6.29 1.76
N HIS A 199 -12.95 5.62 2.39
CA HIS A 199 -13.17 5.70 3.84
C HIS A 199 -12.38 4.61 4.57
N HIS A 200 -11.78 4.97 5.69
CA HIS A 200 -11.10 4.05 6.61
C HIS A 200 -11.08 4.67 8.01
N PRO A 201 -11.32 3.91 9.09
CA PRO A 201 -11.26 4.42 10.45
C PRO A 201 -9.84 4.81 10.85
N VAL A 202 -9.69 5.90 11.61
CA VAL A 202 -8.38 6.27 12.20
C VAL A 202 -8.04 5.29 13.31
N ILE A 203 -7.02 4.47 13.07
CA ILE A 203 -6.52 3.47 14.01
C ILE A 203 -5.04 3.74 14.30
N ASP A 204 -4.62 3.60 15.56
CA ASP A 204 -3.21 3.69 15.93
C ASP A 204 -2.48 2.39 15.58
N PRO A 205 -1.52 2.41 14.64
CA PRO A 205 -0.74 1.22 14.30
C PRO A 205 0.19 0.76 15.43
N ALA A 206 0.55 1.65 16.37
CA ALA A 206 1.41 1.31 17.52
C ALA A 206 0.73 0.37 18.54
N ARG A 207 -0.57 0.09 18.39
CA ARG A 207 -1.28 -0.94 19.16
C ARG A 207 -0.76 -2.35 18.97
N HIS A 208 -0.02 -2.62 17.88
CA HIS A 208 0.56 -3.92 17.61
C HIS A 208 1.95 -4.05 18.23
N ASP A 209 2.17 -5.06 19.06
CA ASP A 209 3.44 -5.31 19.77
C ASP A 209 4.65 -5.36 18.85
N VAL A 210 4.44 -5.85 17.62
CA VAL A 210 5.49 -5.97 16.60
C VAL A 210 5.76 -4.68 15.81
N TYR A 211 4.95 -3.63 15.99
CA TYR A 211 5.02 -2.42 15.16
C TYR A 211 6.41 -1.78 15.16
N TYR A 212 6.94 -1.46 16.33
CA TYR A 212 8.24 -0.78 16.43
C TYR A 212 9.39 -1.65 15.90
N ARG A 213 9.35 -2.95 16.19
CA ARG A 213 10.37 -3.90 15.74
C ARG A 213 10.39 -4.03 14.21
N LEU A 214 9.24 -4.34 13.60
CA LEU A 214 9.15 -4.52 12.15
C LEU A 214 9.35 -3.19 11.41
N ASN A 215 8.90 -2.08 11.95
CA ASN A 215 9.17 -0.76 11.39
C ASN A 215 10.67 -0.48 11.26
N ALA A 216 11.47 -0.78 12.28
CA ALA A 216 12.91 -0.60 12.25
C ALA A 216 13.61 -1.58 11.31
N ARG A 217 13.27 -2.88 11.39
CA ARG A 217 13.82 -3.91 10.52
C ARG A 217 13.59 -3.59 9.04
N ASN A 218 12.34 -3.31 8.71
CA ASN A 218 11.94 -3.08 7.33
C ASN A 218 12.49 -1.78 6.75
N ARG A 219 12.83 -0.78 7.58
CA ARG A 219 13.58 0.40 7.11
C ARG A 219 14.97 0.04 6.61
N VAL A 220 15.67 -0.83 7.32
CA VAL A 220 16.99 -1.31 6.87
C VAL A 220 16.82 -2.11 5.58
N TRP A 221 15.86 -3.01 5.53
CA TRP A 221 15.59 -3.83 4.36
C TRP A 221 15.16 -2.99 3.15
N LEU A 222 14.29 -2.00 3.35
CA LEU A 222 13.88 -1.05 2.33
C LEU A 222 15.09 -0.32 1.72
N ALA A 223 15.99 0.19 2.58
CA ALA A 223 17.21 0.86 2.14
C ALA A 223 18.11 -0.08 1.34
N ARG A 224 18.42 -1.25 1.89
CA ARG A 224 19.28 -2.26 1.24
C ARG A 224 18.72 -2.78 -0.07
N ARG A 225 17.41 -2.94 -0.15
CA ARG A 225 16.72 -3.42 -1.35
C ARG A 225 16.76 -2.40 -2.48
N ASN A 226 16.45 -1.13 -2.16
CA ASN A 226 16.09 -0.15 -3.16
C ASN A 226 17.07 1.03 -3.31
N LEU A 227 17.97 1.27 -2.36
CA LEU A 227 18.84 2.45 -2.45
C LEU A 227 20.21 2.13 -3.03
N PRO A 228 20.81 3.10 -3.76
CA PRO A 228 22.26 3.10 -3.97
C PRO A 228 23.00 2.97 -2.64
N VAL A 229 24.06 2.16 -2.60
CA VAL A 229 24.80 1.82 -1.36
C VAL A 229 25.17 3.05 -0.50
N VAL A 230 25.54 4.14 -1.16
CA VAL A 230 25.96 5.37 -0.49
C VAL A 230 24.81 6.09 0.24
N LEU A 231 23.57 5.85 -0.14
CA LEU A 231 22.37 6.43 0.50
C LEU A 231 21.83 5.57 1.65
N GLU A 232 22.19 4.28 1.73
CA GLU A 232 21.70 3.38 2.77
C GLU A 232 22.01 3.90 4.19
N PRO A 233 23.29 4.21 4.53
CA PRO A 233 23.63 4.69 5.87
C PRO A 233 22.99 6.04 6.18
N LEU A 234 22.83 6.90 5.17
CA LEU A 234 22.17 8.19 5.33
C LEU A 234 20.68 8.00 5.67
N TYR A 235 19.98 7.13 4.94
CA TYR A 235 18.59 6.81 5.22
C TYR A 235 18.40 6.21 6.62
N VAL A 236 19.17 5.17 6.95
CA VAL A 236 19.06 4.49 8.25
C VAL A 236 19.41 5.45 9.39
N GLY A 237 20.50 6.24 9.25
CA GLY A 237 20.93 7.23 10.24
C GLY A 237 19.88 8.32 10.47
N THR A 238 19.25 8.82 9.41
CA THR A 238 18.13 9.78 9.50
C THR A 238 17.00 9.22 10.36
N TRP A 239 16.61 7.95 10.13
CA TRP A 239 15.51 7.35 10.87
C TRP A 239 15.87 6.94 12.29
N VAL A 240 17.13 6.61 12.58
CA VAL A 240 17.63 6.47 13.96
C VAL A 240 17.47 7.79 14.70
N GLY A 241 17.97 8.90 14.12
CA GLY A 241 17.85 10.23 14.71
C GLY A 241 16.39 10.65 14.96
N LEU A 242 15.52 10.49 13.94
CA LEU A 242 14.12 10.82 14.04
C LEU A 242 13.37 9.97 15.09
N THR A 243 13.73 8.69 15.22
CA THR A 243 13.13 7.81 16.24
C THR A 243 13.52 8.27 17.64
N LEU A 244 14.79 8.54 17.89
CA LEU A 244 15.29 9.05 19.18
C LEU A 244 14.64 10.39 19.56
N LEU A 245 14.33 11.24 18.58
CA LEU A 245 13.67 12.52 18.83
C LEU A 245 12.17 12.39 19.13
N ARG A 246 11.48 11.38 18.56
CA ARG A 246 10.01 11.27 18.59
C ARG A 246 9.48 10.24 19.58
N VAL A 247 10.17 9.11 19.74
CA VAL A 247 9.74 8.02 20.63
C VAL A 247 10.33 8.26 22.03
N ARG A 248 9.46 8.38 23.03
CA ARG A 248 9.86 8.63 24.43
C ARG A 248 9.72 7.39 25.31
N ASP A 249 8.90 6.45 24.88
CA ASP A 249 8.70 5.18 25.56
C ASP A 249 9.93 4.28 25.43
N ARG A 250 10.44 3.77 26.57
CA ARG A 250 11.67 2.97 26.60
C ARG A 250 11.49 1.57 26.03
N ASP A 251 10.33 0.96 26.19
CA ASP A 251 10.04 -0.37 25.70
C ASP A 251 9.86 -0.33 24.18
N ALA A 252 9.17 0.69 23.68
CA ALA A 252 9.08 0.98 22.25
C ALA A 252 10.47 1.20 21.60
N LEU A 253 11.36 1.98 22.25
CA LEU A 253 12.74 2.16 21.80
C LEU A 253 13.51 0.86 21.82
N GLY A 254 13.40 0.07 22.89
CA GLY A 254 14.04 -1.25 23.01
C GLY A 254 13.61 -2.20 21.90
N SER A 255 12.30 -2.25 21.63
CA SER A 255 11.72 -3.02 20.53
C SER A 255 12.22 -2.53 19.15
N TRP A 256 12.28 -1.21 18.96
CA TRP A 256 12.77 -0.60 17.72
C TRP A 256 14.26 -0.94 17.47
N PHE A 257 15.14 -0.82 18.48
CA PHE A 257 16.56 -1.15 18.34
C PHE A 257 16.80 -2.65 18.14
N ARG A 258 15.92 -3.51 18.68
CA ARG A 258 15.93 -4.94 18.37
C ARG A 258 15.68 -5.18 16.89
N GLY A 259 14.62 -4.55 16.33
CA GLY A 259 14.32 -4.62 14.90
C GLY A 259 15.44 -4.05 14.02
N LEU A 260 16.06 -2.93 14.43
CA LEU A 260 17.21 -2.37 13.72
C LEU A 260 18.36 -3.39 13.63
N ARG A 261 18.67 -4.07 14.75
CA ARG A 261 19.72 -5.11 14.79
C ARG A 261 19.37 -6.29 13.90
N GLU A 262 18.14 -6.77 13.92
CA GLU A 262 17.64 -7.80 13.01
C GLU A 262 17.82 -7.38 11.55
N GLY A 263 17.37 -6.16 11.19
CA GLY A 263 17.51 -5.63 9.83
C GLY A 263 18.97 -5.51 9.37
N ILE A 264 19.91 -5.20 10.28
CA ILE A 264 21.36 -5.15 9.97
C ILE A 264 21.92 -6.55 9.80
N GLY A 265 21.53 -7.50 10.65
CA GLY A 265 22.04 -8.90 10.64
C GLY A 265 21.47 -9.76 9.52
N GLU A 266 20.30 -9.42 9.01
CA GLU A 266 19.59 -10.14 7.96
C GLU A 266 19.52 -9.30 6.69
N SER A 267 19.38 -9.95 5.55
CA SER A 267 19.20 -9.25 4.27
C SER A 267 17.84 -9.58 3.66
N PRO A 268 17.17 -8.61 3.01
CA PRO A 268 16.02 -8.91 2.18
C PRO A 268 16.44 -9.85 1.04
N ALA A 269 15.49 -10.64 0.55
CA ALA A 269 15.75 -11.66 -0.46
C ALA A 269 16.37 -11.13 -1.74
N GLU A 270 16.02 -9.91 -2.14
CA GLU A 270 16.45 -9.33 -3.40
C GLU A 270 16.94 -7.89 -3.25
N ARG A 271 18.04 -7.56 -3.91
CA ARG A 271 18.58 -6.21 -4.01
C ARG A 271 18.45 -5.70 -5.43
N ARG A 272 17.65 -4.64 -5.63
CA ARG A 272 17.49 -3.91 -6.90
C ARG A 272 17.60 -2.41 -6.64
N PRO A 273 18.81 -1.86 -6.52
CA PRO A 273 19.00 -0.44 -6.25
C PRO A 273 18.44 0.41 -7.38
N MET A 274 17.61 1.39 -7.02
CA MET A 274 17.08 2.34 -7.99
C MET A 274 18.18 3.17 -8.66
N SER A 275 17.89 3.62 -9.86
CA SER A 275 18.77 4.49 -10.62
C SER A 275 18.90 5.87 -9.98
N TRP A 276 20.01 6.58 -10.24
CA TRP A 276 20.16 7.99 -9.82
C TRP A 276 19.11 8.89 -10.47
N THR A 277 18.63 8.54 -11.66
CA THR A 277 17.52 9.25 -12.31
C THR A 277 16.26 9.19 -11.45
N THR A 278 15.96 8.01 -10.87
CA THR A 278 14.84 7.80 -9.94
C THR A 278 15.02 8.58 -8.65
N VAL A 279 16.22 8.56 -8.04
CA VAL A 279 16.54 9.38 -6.86
C VAL A 279 16.24 10.86 -7.10
N TRP A 280 16.64 11.39 -8.28
CA TRP A 280 16.37 12.78 -8.65
C TRP A 280 14.88 13.03 -8.94
N ALA A 281 14.18 12.10 -9.60
CA ALA A 281 12.74 12.22 -9.85
C ALA A 281 11.95 12.29 -8.53
N MET A 282 12.23 11.41 -7.56
CA MET A 282 11.64 11.44 -6.23
C MET A 282 11.97 12.72 -5.46
N THR A 283 13.21 13.19 -5.58
CA THR A 283 13.64 14.46 -4.94
C THR A 283 12.84 15.64 -5.49
N LYS A 284 12.66 15.70 -6.82
CA LYS A 284 11.84 16.74 -7.49
C LYS A 284 10.35 16.61 -7.13
N ALA A 285 9.86 15.40 -6.95
CA ALA A 285 8.50 15.14 -6.47
C ALA A 285 8.28 15.54 -4.99
N GLY A 286 9.31 16.04 -4.31
CA GLY A 286 9.24 16.62 -2.98
C GLY A 286 9.66 15.71 -1.83
N ARG A 287 10.10 14.48 -2.09
CA ARG A 287 10.59 13.57 -1.06
C ARG A 287 11.82 12.79 -1.54
N PRO A 288 13.03 13.27 -1.25
CA PRO A 288 14.23 12.50 -1.52
C PRO A 288 14.18 11.17 -0.76
N PRO A 289 14.65 10.06 -1.36
CA PRO A 289 14.54 8.71 -0.76
C PRO A 289 15.52 8.48 0.41
N VAL A 290 15.77 9.52 1.19
CA VAL A 290 16.62 9.51 2.40
C VAL A 290 15.85 9.97 3.65
N ILE A 291 14.58 10.33 3.49
CA ILE A 291 13.69 10.81 4.58
C ILE A 291 12.35 10.09 4.54
#